data_ecb26b26632379d4e59f0c172c2ea641
#
_entry.id   ecb26b26632379d4e59f0c172c2ea641
#
_cell.length_a   1.000
_cell.length_b   1.000
_cell.length_c   1.000
_cell.angle_alpha   90.00
_cell.angle_beta   90.00
_cell.angle_gamma   90.00
#
_symmetry.space_group_name_H-M   'P 1'
#
loop_
_entity.id
_entity.type
_entity.pdbx_description
1 polymer ?
#
loop_
_entity_poly.entity_id
_entity_poly.type
_entity_poly.pdbx_seq_one_letter_code
_entity_poly.pdbx_strand_id
1 'polypeptide(L)'
;RIIMAESMAGLKRTHRCTEVTAAQIGENVTVMGWVQKSRNKGGIIFTDLRDRTGIIQIIFEESDCGAESFAKAERLRSEFTIAVTGVVEKRSGAANENLKTGSIEVRAKSLRILSESEVPPFPIEENSKTREEVRLKYRYLDLRRPDLQRNILVRSRVATMVRQFLADEGFLEIETPTLIKSTPEGARDYLVPSRVHPGNFYA
;
A
#
# COMPACT_ATOMS: atom_id res chain seq x y z
N ARG A 1 10.21 -16.24 16.78
CA ARG A 1 8.76 -16.45 16.53
C ARG A 1 8.59 -16.63 15.03
N ILE A 2 8.23 -17.84 14.60
CA ILE A 2 7.98 -18.10 13.18
C ILE A 2 6.71 -17.34 12.81
N ILE A 3 6.88 -16.30 11.98
CA ILE A 3 5.76 -15.57 11.35
C ILE A 3 5.16 -16.54 10.34
N MET A 4 3.98 -17.07 10.66
CA MET A 4 3.29 -18.00 9.76
C MET A 4 2.56 -17.18 8.68
N ALA A 5 3.24 -16.96 7.56
CA ALA A 5 2.62 -16.42 6.35
C ALA A 5 1.82 -17.53 5.66
N GLU A 6 0.55 -17.26 5.36
CA GLU A 6 -0.27 -18.16 4.56
C GLU A 6 0.03 -17.99 3.07
N SER A 7 -0.03 -19.08 2.33
CA SER A 7 0.26 -19.07 0.89
C SER A 7 -0.80 -18.29 0.10
N MET A 8 -0.36 -17.56 -0.92
CA MET A 8 -1.22 -16.97 -1.94
C MET A 8 -1.67 -17.98 -3.02
N ALA A 9 -1.21 -19.24 -2.97
CA ALA A 9 -1.55 -20.23 -3.98
C ALA A 9 -3.06 -20.34 -4.17
N GLY A 10 -3.51 -20.30 -5.43
CA GLY A 10 -4.93 -20.36 -5.80
C GLY A 10 -5.73 -19.09 -5.52
N LEU A 11 -5.11 -18.02 -5.03
CA LEU A 11 -5.78 -16.76 -4.70
C LEU A 11 -5.34 -15.65 -5.68
N LYS A 12 -6.33 -15.00 -6.30
CA LYS A 12 -6.11 -13.88 -7.21
C LYS A 12 -6.97 -12.69 -6.77
N ARG A 13 -6.34 -11.51 -6.63
CA ARG A 13 -7.07 -10.26 -6.40
C ARG A 13 -8.01 -10.00 -7.58
N THR A 14 -9.28 -9.72 -7.31
CA THR A 14 -10.26 -9.30 -8.33
C THR A 14 -10.30 -7.79 -8.47
N HIS A 15 -10.29 -7.07 -7.34
CA HIS A 15 -10.42 -5.62 -7.28
C HIS A 15 -9.42 -5.03 -6.27
N ARG A 16 -9.00 -3.79 -6.51
CA ARG A 16 -8.40 -2.95 -5.47
C ARG A 16 -9.48 -2.38 -4.56
N CYS A 17 -9.09 -1.87 -3.40
CA CYS A 17 -10.05 -1.40 -2.40
C CYS A 17 -11.08 -0.40 -2.96
N THR A 18 -10.65 0.61 -3.72
CA THR A 18 -11.57 1.63 -4.26
C THR A 18 -12.08 1.35 -5.68
N GLU A 19 -11.71 0.21 -6.26
CA GLU A 19 -12.33 -0.29 -7.51
C GLU A 19 -13.65 -1.02 -7.21
N VAL A 20 -13.85 -1.45 -5.96
CA VAL A 20 -15.15 -1.97 -5.50
C VAL A 20 -16.09 -0.78 -5.30
N THR A 21 -17.24 -0.84 -5.95
CA THR A 21 -18.29 0.19 -5.93
C THR A 21 -19.65 -0.42 -5.63
N ALA A 22 -20.68 0.39 -5.53
CA ALA A 22 -22.04 -0.10 -5.36
C ALA A 22 -22.53 -1.00 -6.53
N ALA A 23 -21.88 -0.92 -7.69
CA ALA A 23 -22.21 -1.79 -8.84
C ALA A 23 -21.89 -3.28 -8.57
N GLN A 24 -20.95 -3.57 -7.68
CA GLN A 24 -20.56 -4.93 -7.30
C GLN A 24 -21.38 -5.50 -6.13
N ILE A 25 -22.40 -4.79 -5.62
CA ILE A 25 -23.24 -5.33 -4.54
C ILE A 25 -23.84 -6.68 -4.96
N GLY A 26 -23.65 -7.70 -4.11
CA GLY A 26 -24.02 -9.09 -4.34
C GLY A 26 -22.92 -9.93 -5.02
N GLU A 27 -21.87 -9.32 -5.54
CA GLU A 27 -20.76 -10.04 -6.16
C GLU A 27 -19.72 -10.50 -5.12
N ASN A 28 -19.07 -11.61 -5.44
CA ASN A 28 -17.96 -12.13 -4.65
C ASN A 28 -16.66 -11.51 -5.15
N VAL A 29 -15.94 -10.81 -4.26
CA VAL A 29 -14.68 -10.14 -4.57
C VAL A 29 -13.54 -10.66 -3.70
N THR A 30 -12.33 -10.58 -4.24
CA THR A 30 -11.09 -10.81 -3.47
C THR A 30 -10.29 -9.52 -3.44
N VAL A 31 -10.13 -8.96 -2.24
CA VAL A 31 -9.34 -7.74 -1.96
C VAL A 31 -8.14 -8.09 -1.10
N MET A 32 -7.04 -7.37 -1.31
CA MET A 32 -5.79 -7.60 -0.59
C MET A 32 -5.15 -6.26 -0.23
N GLY A 33 -4.62 -6.16 0.98
CA GLY A 33 -4.02 -4.93 1.45
C GLY A 33 -3.46 -5.04 2.87
N TRP A 34 -3.24 -3.91 3.47
CA TRP A 34 -2.80 -3.76 4.85
C TRP A 34 -3.96 -3.41 5.76
N VAL A 35 -3.99 -4.02 6.94
CA VAL A 35 -4.94 -3.65 7.99
C VAL A 35 -4.62 -2.25 8.51
N GLN A 36 -5.48 -1.29 8.26
CA GLN A 36 -5.36 0.06 8.84
C GLN A 36 -5.80 0.07 10.29
N LYS A 37 -6.97 -0.51 10.56
CA LYS A 37 -7.59 -0.59 11.88
C LYS A 37 -8.51 -1.79 11.95
N SER A 38 -8.55 -2.46 13.09
CA SER A 38 -9.50 -3.54 13.37
C SER A 38 -10.19 -3.31 14.72
N ARG A 39 -11.47 -3.59 14.80
CA ARG A 39 -12.33 -3.35 15.97
C ARG A 39 -13.33 -4.48 16.14
N ASN A 40 -13.34 -5.14 17.29
CA ASN A 40 -14.37 -6.10 17.64
C ASN A 40 -15.51 -5.37 18.39
N LYS A 41 -16.73 -5.54 17.92
CA LYS A 41 -17.96 -4.98 18.53
C LYS A 41 -18.97 -6.10 18.70
N GLY A 42 -18.92 -6.76 19.86
CA GLY A 42 -19.94 -7.75 20.25
C GLY A 42 -20.01 -8.97 19.33
N GLY A 43 -18.87 -9.48 18.87
CA GLY A 43 -18.82 -10.66 18.00
C GLY A 43 -18.82 -10.34 16.49
N ILE A 44 -18.83 -9.06 16.13
CA ILE A 44 -18.63 -8.60 14.75
C ILE A 44 -17.32 -7.83 14.69
N ILE A 45 -16.42 -8.22 13.78
CA ILE A 45 -15.13 -7.55 13.61
C ILE A 45 -15.18 -6.68 12.36
N PHE A 46 -14.93 -5.40 12.56
CA PHE A 46 -14.83 -4.39 11.51
C PHE A 46 -13.35 -4.09 11.26
N THR A 47 -12.90 -4.34 10.05
CA THR A 47 -11.52 -4.11 9.63
C THR A 47 -11.46 -3.14 8.46
N ASP A 48 -10.77 -2.03 8.65
CA ASP A 48 -10.46 -1.09 7.57
C ASP A 48 -9.23 -1.63 6.82
N LEU A 49 -9.42 -2.12 5.61
CA LEU A 49 -8.37 -2.63 4.72
C LEU A 49 -7.92 -1.52 3.78
N ARG A 50 -6.62 -1.25 3.76
CA ARG A 50 -6.00 -0.22 2.92
C ARG A 50 -5.14 -0.85 1.82
N ASP A 51 -5.23 -0.32 0.62
CA ASP A 51 -4.25 -0.51 -0.43
C ASP A 51 -3.82 0.85 -1.02
N ARG A 52 -3.09 0.84 -2.16
CA ARG A 52 -2.64 2.08 -2.82
C ARG A 52 -3.76 2.97 -3.33
N THR A 53 -4.99 2.46 -3.47
CA THR A 53 -6.13 3.20 -4.02
C THR A 53 -6.97 3.85 -2.93
N GLY A 54 -6.94 3.31 -1.72
CA GLY A 54 -7.68 3.81 -0.57
C GLY A 54 -8.07 2.71 0.41
N ILE A 55 -9.19 2.88 1.07
CA ILE A 55 -9.67 2.02 2.17
C ILE A 55 -11.02 1.43 1.81
N ILE A 56 -11.25 0.17 2.18
CA ILE A 56 -12.56 -0.49 2.19
C ILE A 56 -12.81 -1.16 3.54
N GLN A 57 -14.04 -1.12 4.04
CA GLN A 57 -14.42 -1.81 5.26
C GLN A 57 -14.70 -3.29 4.98
N ILE A 58 -14.13 -4.15 5.80
CA ILE A 58 -14.40 -5.59 5.82
C ILE A 58 -15.14 -5.93 7.11
N ILE A 59 -16.15 -6.78 7.02
CA ILE A 59 -16.87 -7.32 8.18
C ILE A 59 -16.60 -8.82 8.29
N PHE A 60 -16.27 -9.26 9.49
CA PHE A 60 -16.16 -10.66 9.84
C PHE A 60 -17.23 -10.98 10.90
N GLU A 61 -18.07 -11.95 10.57
CA GLU A 61 -18.98 -12.63 11.49
C GLU A 61 -18.71 -14.13 11.40
N GLU A 62 -18.69 -14.81 12.53
CA GLU A 62 -18.34 -16.25 12.57
C GLU A 62 -19.33 -17.08 11.75
N SER A 63 -20.60 -16.73 11.74
CA SER A 63 -21.65 -17.35 10.94
C SER A 63 -21.38 -17.31 9.42
N ASP A 64 -20.64 -16.29 8.96
CA ASP A 64 -20.38 -16.06 7.54
C ASP A 64 -19.03 -16.59 7.08
N CYS A 65 -17.98 -16.37 7.87
CA CYS A 65 -16.61 -16.71 7.50
C CYS A 65 -16.07 -17.99 8.18
N GLY A 66 -16.85 -18.58 9.07
CA GLY A 66 -16.50 -19.75 9.86
C GLY A 66 -15.50 -19.45 10.99
N ALA A 67 -15.43 -20.34 11.97
CA ALA A 67 -14.65 -20.18 13.21
C ALA A 67 -13.15 -19.94 12.93
N GLU A 68 -12.58 -20.61 11.92
CA GLU A 68 -11.15 -20.44 11.58
C GLU A 68 -10.82 -19.02 11.11
N SER A 69 -11.58 -18.48 10.13
CA SER A 69 -11.37 -17.13 9.63
C SER A 69 -11.69 -16.08 10.69
N PHE A 70 -12.70 -16.33 11.52
CA PHE A 70 -13.07 -15.44 12.62
C PHE A 70 -11.96 -15.35 13.67
N ALA A 71 -11.43 -16.49 14.11
CA ALA A 71 -10.29 -16.53 15.05
C ALA A 71 -9.03 -15.83 14.50
N LYS A 72 -8.78 -15.92 13.18
CA LYS A 72 -7.73 -15.13 12.50
C LYS A 72 -8.06 -13.64 12.55
N ALA A 73 -9.29 -13.25 12.32
CA ALA A 73 -9.73 -11.86 12.32
C ALA A 73 -9.56 -11.19 13.70
N GLU A 74 -9.79 -11.90 14.78
CA GLU A 74 -9.54 -11.42 16.17
C GLU A 74 -8.07 -11.08 16.43
N ARG A 75 -7.16 -11.75 15.73
CA ARG A 75 -5.71 -11.55 15.87
C ARG A 75 -5.17 -10.44 14.99
N LEU A 76 -5.95 -9.87 14.09
CA LEU A 76 -5.49 -8.82 13.19
C LEU A 76 -4.96 -7.60 13.96
N ARG A 77 -3.81 -7.11 13.50
CA ARG A 77 -3.17 -5.90 14.01
C ARG A 77 -2.85 -4.97 12.84
N SER A 78 -2.58 -3.71 13.17
CA SER A 78 -2.19 -2.70 12.17
C SER A 78 -1.03 -3.18 11.31
N GLU A 79 -1.11 -2.91 10.02
CA GLU A 79 -0.13 -3.23 8.97
C GLU A 79 0.04 -4.74 8.68
N PHE A 80 -0.76 -5.64 9.28
CA PHE A 80 -0.84 -7.00 8.77
C PHE A 80 -1.26 -6.98 7.31
N THR A 81 -0.59 -7.78 6.47
CA THR A 81 -0.99 -7.96 5.08
C THR A 81 -1.96 -9.12 4.99
N ILE A 82 -3.15 -8.85 4.50
CA ILE A 82 -4.22 -9.85 4.41
C ILE A 82 -4.83 -9.93 3.02
N ALA A 83 -5.43 -11.07 2.75
CA ALA A 83 -6.32 -11.30 1.61
C ALA A 83 -7.68 -11.75 2.13
N VAL A 84 -8.72 -11.12 1.65
CA VAL A 84 -10.12 -11.40 2.03
C VAL A 84 -10.92 -11.68 0.78
N THR A 85 -11.64 -12.79 0.78
CA THR A 85 -12.68 -13.08 -0.21
C THR A 85 -14.04 -12.97 0.48
N GLY A 86 -14.96 -12.24 -0.14
CA GLY A 86 -16.28 -12.02 0.45
C GLY A 86 -17.24 -11.34 -0.50
N VAL A 87 -18.47 -11.16 -0.06
CA VAL A 87 -19.56 -10.54 -0.82
C VAL A 87 -19.63 -9.06 -0.53
N VAL A 88 -19.78 -8.26 -1.57
CA VAL A 88 -19.99 -6.81 -1.43
C VAL A 88 -21.42 -6.55 -1.01
N GLU A 89 -21.60 -5.77 0.05
CA GLU A 89 -22.90 -5.39 0.57
C GLU A 89 -22.99 -3.87 0.75
N LYS A 90 -24.22 -3.37 0.82
CA LYS A 90 -24.46 -2.01 1.30
C LYS A 90 -24.06 -1.94 2.77
N ARG A 91 -23.37 -0.86 3.15
CA ARG A 91 -22.95 -0.66 4.52
C ARG A 91 -24.14 -0.74 5.49
N SER A 92 -24.03 -1.53 6.54
CA SER A 92 -25.08 -1.75 7.55
C SER A 92 -25.31 -0.53 8.44
N GLY A 93 -24.28 0.31 8.63
CA GLY A 93 -24.34 1.57 9.36
C GLY A 93 -24.45 2.80 8.46
N ALA A 94 -24.31 3.98 9.07
CA ALA A 94 -24.25 5.23 8.33
C ALA A 94 -23.08 5.22 7.32
N ALA A 95 -23.32 5.75 6.13
CA ALA A 95 -22.27 5.91 5.12
C ALA A 95 -21.15 6.82 5.66
N ASN A 96 -19.90 6.46 5.37
CA ASN A 96 -18.75 7.29 5.72
C ASN A 96 -18.37 8.16 4.53
N GLU A 97 -18.79 9.41 4.54
CA GLU A 97 -18.55 10.37 3.45
C GLU A 97 -17.07 10.68 3.20
N ASN A 98 -16.19 10.38 4.17
CA ASN A 98 -14.75 10.56 4.03
C ASN A 98 -14.06 9.45 3.21
N LEU A 99 -14.78 8.38 2.88
CA LEU A 99 -14.27 7.26 2.10
C LEU A 99 -15.02 7.12 0.78
N LYS A 100 -14.30 6.91 -0.32
CA LYS A 100 -14.90 6.59 -1.62
C LYS A 100 -15.80 5.34 -1.58
N THR A 101 -15.47 4.39 -0.72
CA THR A 101 -16.17 3.14 -0.49
C THR A 101 -17.15 3.21 0.69
N GLY A 102 -17.41 4.40 1.22
CA GLY A 102 -18.09 4.58 2.50
C GLY A 102 -19.55 4.12 2.52
N SER A 103 -20.19 3.87 1.38
CA SER A 103 -21.55 3.35 1.26
C SER A 103 -21.64 1.81 1.19
N ILE A 104 -20.49 1.15 1.05
CA ILE A 104 -20.39 -0.31 0.88
C ILE A 104 -19.41 -0.92 1.88
N GLU A 105 -19.49 -2.23 2.03
CA GLU A 105 -18.58 -3.04 2.82
C GLU A 105 -18.46 -4.43 2.20
N VAL A 106 -17.41 -5.18 2.55
CA VAL A 106 -17.23 -6.57 2.13
C VAL A 106 -17.49 -7.48 3.32
N ARG A 107 -18.51 -8.30 3.22
CA ARG A 107 -18.82 -9.37 4.18
C ARG A 107 -17.92 -10.57 3.88
N ALA A 108 -16.94 -10.79 4.73
CA ALA A 108 -15.91 -11.81 4.53
C ALA A 108 -16.48 -13.23 4.55
N LYS A 109 -16.03 -14.05 3.61
CA LYS A 109 -16.25 -15.51 3.58
C LYS A 109 -14.97 -16.29 3.91
N SER A 110 -13.80 -15.70 3.62
CA SER A 110 -12.52 -16.28 4.00
C SER A 110 -11.45 -15.21 4.24
N LEU A 111 -10.50 -15.54 5.08
CA LEU A 111 -9.36 -14.68 5.43
C LEU A 111 -8.07 -15.49 5.36
N ARG A 112 -7.05 -14.92 4.69
CA ARG A 112 -5.65 -15.37 4.78
C ARG A 112 -4.77 -14.24 5.31
N ILE A 113 -3.93 -14.54 6.29
CA ILE A 113 -2.89 -13.64 6.78
C ILE A 113 -1.62 -13.92 5.97
N LEU A 114 -1.33 -13.04 5.02
CA LEU A 114 -0.20 -13.18 4.11
C LEU A 114 1.13 -12.80 4.78
N SER A 115 1.09 -11.86 5.71
CA SER A 115 2.24 -11.47 6.54
C SER A 115 1.76 -10.76 7.79
N GLU A 116 2.32 -11.13 8.91
CA GLU A 116 2.19 -10.37 10.16
C GLU A 116 3.16 -9.18 10.14
N SER A 117 2.90 -8.18 10.94
CA SER A 117 3.75 -6.99 11.14
C SER A 117 3.95 -6.73 12.62
N GLU A 118 5.11 -6.22 12.97
CA GLU A 118 5.30 -5.57 14.26
C GLU A 118 4.49 -4.27 14.34
N VAL A 119 4.31 -3.75 15.55
CA VAL A 119 3.62 -2.47 15.73
C VAL A 119 4.42 -1.36 15.04
N PRO A 120 3.81 -0.61 14.10
CA PRO A 120 4.51 0.47 13.43
C PRO A 120 4.95 1.56 14.43
N PRO A 121 6.11 2.20 14.20
CA PRO A 121 6.62 3.26 15.07
C PRO A 121 5.76 4.53 15.08
N PHE A 122 4.87 4.67 14.10
CA PHE A 122 3.87 5.74 13.99
C PHE A 122 2.69 5.28 13.11
N PRO A 123 1.49 5.88 13.30
CA PRO A 123 0.34 5.58 12.47
C PRO A 123 0.53 6.11 11.03
N ILE A 124 0.06 5.34 10.04
CA ILE A 124 0.10 5.72 8.62
C ILE A 124 -1.17 6.52 8.32
N GLU A 125 -1.15 7.80 8.66
CA GLU A 125 -2.27 8.74 8.55
C GLU A 125 -1.82 10.06 7.94
N GLU A 126 -2.74 10.79 7.32
CA GLU A 126 -2.47 12.17 6.88
C GLU A 126 -2.16 13.07 8.08
N ASN A 127 -1.38 14.11 7.84
CA ASN A 127 -1.06 15.14 8.83
C ASN A 127 -0.44 14.60 10.15
N SER A 128 0.32 13.50 10.07
CA SER A 128 1.00 12.92 11.23
C SER A 128 1.90 13.97 11.93
N LYS A 129 1.79 14.04 13.25
CA LYS A 129 2.64 14.87 14.12
C LYS A 129 3.96 14.19 14.50
N THR A 130 4.25 13.04 13.92
CA THR A 130 5.49 12.30 14.17
C THR A 130 6.70 13.12 13.73
N ARG A 131 7.74 13.18 14.58
CA ARG A 131 8.98 13.92 14.31
C ARG A 131 9.67 13.40 13.05
N GLU A 132 10.31 14.30 12.33
CA GLU A 132 10.93 14.02 11.03
C GLU A 132 12.00 12.94 11.11
N GLU A 133 12.83 12.93 12.16
CA GLU A 133 13.88 11.91 12.31
C GLU A 133 13.31 10.49 12.34
N VAL A 134 12.16 10.29 13.01
CA VAL A 134 11.50 8.98 13.09
C VAL A 134 10.93 8.60 11.72
N ARG A 135 10.32 9.58 11.01
CA ARG A 135 9.77 9.37 9.68
C ARG A 135 10.86 9.06 8.65
N LEU A 136 12.01 9.73 8.73
CA LEU A 136 13.16 9.46 7.85
C LEU A 136 13.78 8.10 8.12
N LYS A 137 13.87 7.68 9.40
CA LYS A 137 14.34 6.34 9.77
C LYS A 137 13.47 5.23 9.19
N TYR A 138 12.15 5.42 9.17
CA TYR A 138 11.17 4.46 8.65
C TYR A 138 10.50 4.98 7.38
N ARG A 139 11.30 5.51 6.45
CA ARG A 139 10.83 6.20 5.25
C ARG A 139 9.86 5.38 4.42
N TYR A 140 10.04 4.07 4.33
CA TYR A 140 9.15 3.16 3.60
C TYR A 140 7.73 3.11 4.18
N LEU A 141 7.55 3.33 5.49
CA LEU A 141 6.23 3.49 6.11
C LEU A 141 5.67 4.89 5.89
N ASP A 142 6.51 5.91 6.04
CA ASP A 142 6.12 7.31 5.85
C ASP A 142 5.58 7.56 4.43
N LEU A 143 6.19 6.92 3.42
CA LEU A 143 5.74 7.02 2.03
C LEU A 143 4.39 6.35 1.73
N ARG A 144 3.85 5.57 2.66
CA ARG A 144 2.48 5.01 2.57
C ARG A 144 1.40 5.99 3.04
N ARG A 145 1.77 7.09 3.69
CA ARG A 145 0.82 8.12 4.09
C ARG A 145 0.19 8.76 2.86
N PRO A 146 -1.14 9.01 2.88
CA PRO A 146 -1.85 9.50 1.69
C PRO A 146 -1.31 10.82 1.12
N ASP A 147 -0.90 11.75 1.99
CA ASP A 147 -0.30 13.04 1.61
C ASP A 147 1.03 12.86 0.85
N LEU A 148 1.95 12.04 1.37
CA LEU A 148 3.23 11.77 0.72
C LEU A 148 3.07 10.88 -0.52
N GLN A 149 2.20 9.88 -0.46
CA GLN A 149 1.88 9.04 -1.61
C GLN A 149 1.36 9.88 -2.79
N ARG A 150 0.48 10.85 -2.52
CA ARG A 150 -0.03 11.80 -3.53
C ARG A 150 1.11 12.55 -4.22
N ASN A 151 2.08 13.06 -3.45
CA ASN A 151 3.23 13.77 -4.01
C ASN A 151 4.07 12.89 -4.94
N ILE A 152 4.31 11.63 -4.56
CA ILE A 152 5.04 10.67 -5.41
C ILE A 152 4.25 10.36 -6.69
N LEU A 153 2.94 10.16 -6.58
CA LEU A 153 2.09 9.91 -7.74
C LEU A 153 2.07 11.09 -8.71
N VAL A 154 1.98 12.32 -8.20
CA VAL A 154 2.05 13.54 -9.03
C VAL A 154 3.40 13.63 -9.71
N ARG A 155 4.51 13.46 -8.97
CA ARG A 155 5.86 13.48 -9.54
C ARG A 155 6.04 12.44 -10.65
N SER A 156 5.58 11.22 -10.43
CA SER A 156 5.63 10.15 -11.43
C SER A 156 4.84 10.51 -12.69
N ARG A 157 3.62 11.04 -12.52
CA ARG A 157 2.78 11.46 -13.66
C ARG A 157 3.42 12.58 -14.46
N VAL A 158 3.97 13.59 -13.78
CA VAL A 158 4.68 14.71 -14.44
C VAL A 158 5.86 14.18 -15.26
N ALA A 159 6.70 13.32 -14.67
CA ALA A 159 7.85 12.75 -15.39
C ALA A 159 7.42 11.95 -16.63
N THR A 160 6.36 11.14 -16.52
CA THR A 160 5.82 10.37 -17.64
C THR A 160 5.26 11.30 -18.72
N MET A 161 4.54 12.33 -18.33
CA MET A 161 3.95 13.30 -19.26
C MET A 161 5.03 14.08 -20.02
N VAL A 162 6.09 14.50 -19.35
CA VAL A 162 7.23 15.20 -19.99
C VAL A 162 7.92 14.29 -21.01
N ARG A 163 8.17 13.02 -20.65
CA ARG A 163 8.74 12.05 -21.58
C ARG A 163 7.87 11.84 -22.80
N GLN A 164 6.56 11.66 -22.58
CA GLN A 164 5.63 11.47 -23.69
C GLN A 164 5.58 12.70 -24.60
N PHE A 165 5.48 13.89 -24.02
CA PHE A 165 5.46 15.14 -24.78
C PHE A 165 6.71 15.28 -25.66
N LEU A 166 7.90 15.06 -25.09
CA LEU A 166 9.14 15.15 -25.86
C LEU A 166 9.23 14.07 -26.94
N ALA A 167 8.77 12.86 -26.66
CA ALA A 167 8.75 11.78 -27.65
C ALA A 167 7.79 12.11 -28.82
N ASP A 168 6.64 12.69 -28.55
CA ASP A 168 5.67 13.13 -29.57
C ASP A 168 6.22 14.26 -30.44
N GLU A 169 7.10 15.11 -29.89
CA GLU A 169 7.83 16.16 -30.62
C GLU A 169 9.09 15.62 -31.36
N GLY A 170 9.34 14.31 -31.35
CA GLY A 170 10.43 13.66 -32.06
C GLY A 170 11.76 13.63 -31.32
N PHE A 171 11.82 13.97 -30.05
CA PHE A 171 13.00 13.80 -29.20
C PHE A 171 13.16 12.34 -28.75
N LEU A 172 14.40 11.90 -28.66
CA LEU A 172 14.75 10.57 -28.16
C LEU A 172 15.33 10.69 -26.76
N GLU A 173 14.83 9.88 -25.81
CA GLU A 173 15.45 9.73 -24.48
C GLU A 173 16.67 8.82 -24.61
N ILE A 174 17.85 9.35 -24.29
CA ILE A 174 19.12 8.61 -24.33
C ILE A 174 19.62 8.40 -22.92
N GLU A 175 19.77 7.14 -22.52
CA GLU A 175 20.43 6.78 -21.28
C GLU A 175 21.94 6.92 -21.41
N THR A 176 22.57 7.71 -20.53
CA THR A 176 24.01 7.87 -20.44
C THR A 176 24.53 7.35 -19.11
N PRO A 177 25.81 6.94 -18.99
CA PRO A 177 26.38 6.50 -17.72
C PRO A 177 26.29 7.58 -16.64
N THR A 178 25.83 7.20 -15.44
CA THR A 178 25.73 8.11 -14.29
C THR A 178 27.13 8.43 -13.72
N LEU A 179 28.01 7.43 -13.68
CA LEU A 179 29.40 7.58 -13.26
C LEU A 179 30.30 7.79 -14.50
N ILE A 180 30.91 8.94 -14.57
CA ILE A 180 31.75 9.35 -15.70
C ILE A 180 33.16 9.77 -15.21
N LYS A 181 34.03 10.18 -16.12
CA LYS A 181 35.28 10.85 -15.78
C LYS A 181 34.96 12.27 -15.30
N SER A 182 35.68 12.76 -14.27
CA SER A 182 35.58 14.16 -13.82
C SER A 182 35.78 15.13 -15.00
N THR A 183 34.89 16.12 -15.07
CA THR A 183 34.99 17.18 -16.08
C THR A 183 35.26 18.53 -15.38
N PRO A 184 35.99 19.45 -16.03
CA PRO A 184 36.37 20.73 -15.40
C PRO A 184 35.19 21.72 -15.25
N GLU A 185 33.98 21.32 -15.50
CA GLU A 185 32.83 22.20 -15.56
C GLU A 185 32.17 22.38 -14.17
N GLY A 186 32.41 23.53 -13.56
CA GLY A 186 31.56 24.33 -12.68
C GLY A 186 31.07 23.76 -11.36
N ALA A 187 30.68 22.54 -11.20
CA ALA A 187 30.18 21.95 -9.96
C ALA A 187 31.26 21.09 -9.28
N ARG A 188 31.26 21.07 -7.93
CA ARG A 188 32.15 20.16 -7.21
C ARG A 188 31.74 18.72 -7.43
N ASP A 189 32.66 17.94 -7.97
CA ASP A 189 32.48 16.51 -8.16
C ASP A 189 32.56 15.73 -6.84
N TYR A 190 31.77 14.68 -6.74
CA TYR A 190 32.00 13.61 -5.77
C TYR A 190 32.82 12.53 -6.43
N LEU A 191 34.03 12.26 -5.91
CA LEU A 191 34.92 11.27 -6.45
C LEU A 191 34.63 9.89 -5.83
N VAL A 192 34.37 8.90 -6.67
CA VAL A 192 34.16 7.51 -6.27
C VAL A 192 35.38 6.69 -6.69
N PRO A 193 36.17 6.13 -5.75
CA PRO A 193 37.37 5.35 -6.12
C PRO A 193 37.00 4.05 -6.83
N SER A 194 37.70 3.72 -7.88
CA SER A 194 37.57 2.45 -8.59
C SER A 194 38.22 1.33 -7.78
N ARG A 195 37.48 0.27 -7.48
CA ARG A 195 38.05 -0.94 -6.87
C ARG A 195 38.82 -1.82 -7.87
N VAL A 196 38.47 -1.73 -9.15
CA VAL A 196 39.07 -2.54 -10.21
C VAL A 196 40.35 -1.90 -10.69
N HIS A 197 40.44 -0.57 -10.75
CA HIS A 197 41.59 0.20 -11.19
C HIS A 197 42.06 1.14 -10.08
N PRO A 198 42.93 0.68 -9.15
CA PRO A 198 43.45 1.52 -8.08
C PRO A 198 44.08 2.81 -8.60
N GLY A 199 43.80 3.94 -7.93
CA GLY A 199 44.28 5.27 -8.35
C GLY A 199 43.39 5.97 -9.38
N ASN A 200 42.38 5.31 -9.92
CA ASN A 200 41.38 5.91 -10.81
C ASN A 200 40.09 6.20 -10.06
N PHE A 201 39.38 7.23 -10.51
CA PHE A 201 38.15 7.70 -9.89
C PHE A 201 37.09 7.92 -10.97
N TYR A 202 35.83 7.63 -10.56
CA TYR A 202 34.63 8.11 -11.24
C TYR A 202 34.14 9.40 -10.57
N ALA A 203 33.38 10.17 -11.28
CA ALA A 203 32.72 11.39 -10.78
C ALA A 203 31.20 11.35 -11.03
#